data_d19473bf9d1a53d8cb0408102a0da0b4
#
_entry.id   d19473bf9d1a53d8cb0408102a0da0b4
#
_cell.length_a   1.000
_cell.length_b   1.000
_cell.length_c   1.000
_cell.angle_alpha   90.00
_cell.angle_beta   90.00
_cell.angle_gamma   90.00
#
_symmetry.space_group_name_H-M   'P 1'
#
loop_
_entity.id
_entity.type
_entity.pdbx_description
1 polymer ?
#
loop_
_entity_poly.entity_id
_entity_poly.type
_entity_poly.pdbx_seq_one_letter_code
_entity_poly.pdbx_strand_id
1 'polypeptide(L)'
;QNAGALWDDLRQLPIEKKLFLHQGQHIYMNNIQSIDFTDMMNLWLSYQLLDIDNHAPEILPTVTIQDNTQEATWHTQDDWLNPKNPRQTYFLNDPEHLGLDQTPTTPVADFSDDGVAMFKKQHLSEADWQDQLLAPQSDFTQNRLLLLSQAQSKQLVIDGRVQLKTKVAVNTDRGLLSVMLVDYGLFSRLGTTPAILAAKGQQLGYHWRYDDLKEFKLGALSPYQLITKGHLNLQNRHNSYQTETVDAGTFYEVQLDLQPTHYHLAAGHQLGLVIYATDMGMTLREEQQNQYQVDLGASRLVIPTLD
;
A
#
# COMPACT_ATOMS: atom_id res chain seq x y z
N GLN A 1 -0.45 9.05 -2.45
CA GLN A 1 -1.01 8.57 -1.19
C GLN A 1 -2.41 9.12 -0.91
N ASN A 2 -2.71 10.35 -1.30
CA ASN A 2 -4.01 10.97 -1.04
C ASN A 2 -5.08 10.72 -2.11
N ALA A 3 -4.70 10.15 -3.27
CA ALA A 3 -5.63 9.92 -4.38
C ALA A 3 -6.81 9.01 -3.97
N GLY A 4 -6.55 8.00 -3.15
CA GLY A 4 -7.61 7.10 -2.67
C GLY A 4 -8.60 7.76 -1.72
N ALA A 5 -8.14 8.62 -0.80
CA ALA A 5 -9.03 9.35 0.09
C ALA A 5 -9.88 10.37 -0.70
N LEU A 6 -9.23 11.11 -1.61
CA LEU A 6 -9.93 12.04 -2.50
C LEU A 6 -10.96 11.32 -3.38
N TRP A 7 -10.63 10.13 -3.89
CA TRP A 7 -11.58 9.34 -4.68
C TRP A 7 -12.79 8.90 -3.85
N ASP A 8 -12.59 8.45 -2.60
CA ASP A 8 -13.68 8.10 -1.69
C ASP A 8 -14.68 9.25 -1.49
N ASP A 9 -14.16 10.47 -1.33
CA ASP A 9 -14.99 11.68 -1.18
C ASP A 9 -15.71 12.02 -2.49
N LEU A 10 -15.00 11.98 -3.61
CA LEU A 10 -15.55 12.36 -4.92
C LEU A 10 -16.51 11.32 -5.49
N ARG A 11 -16.34 10.01 -5.22
CA ARG A 11 -17.16 8.96 -5.82
C ARG A 11 -18.64 9.07 -5.47
N GLN A 12 -18.98 9.67 -4.34
CA GLN A 12 -20.33 9.89 -3.87
C GLN A 12 -21.01 11.09 -4.59
N LEU A 13 -20.23 11.93 -5.24
CA LEU A 13 -20.75 13.15 -5.89
C LEU A 13 -21.20 12.85 -7.32
N PRO A 14 -22.32 13.45 -7.78
CA PRO A 14 -22.83 13.32 -9.15
C PRO A 14 -22.03 14.23 -10.11
N ILE A 15 -20.72 14.08 -10.15
CA ILE A 15 -19.81 14.81 -11.03
C ILE A 15 -19.05 13.84 -11.94
N GLU A 16 -18.74 14.29 -13.13
CA GLU A 16 -17.83 13.58 -14.01
C GLU A 16 -16.43 13.59 -13.41
N LYS A 17 -15.78 12.44 -13.39
CA LYS A 17 -14.46 12.27 -12.80
C LYS A 17 -13.72 11.11 -13.45
N LYS A 18 -12.41 11.23 -13.52
CA LYS A 18 -11.51 10.18 -14.02
C LYS A 18 -10.39 9.97 -13.02
N LEU A 19 -9.98 8.73 -12.82
CA LEU A 19 -8.88 8.36 -11.94
C LEU A 19 -7.81 7.62 -12.75
N PHE A 20 -6.57 8.03 -12.57
CA PHE A 20 -5.42 7.42 -13.20
C PHE A 20 -4.42 6.99 -12.11
N LEU A 21 -4.14 5.70 -12.04
CA LEU A 21 -3.23 5.10 -11.06
C LEU A 21 -2.08 4.40 -11.77
N HIS A 22 -0.85 4.65 -11.32
CA HIS A 22 0.36 4.04 -11.86
C HIS A 22 1.29 3.57 -10.75
N GLN A 23 2.21 2.67 -11.08
CA GLN A 23 3.17 2.08 -10.14
C GLN A 23 4.31 3.03 -9.75
N GLY A 24 4.48 4.13 -10.48
CA GLY A 24 5.54 5.09 -10.27
C GLY A 24 5.39 5.91 -8.99
N GLN A 25 6.51 6.50 -8.55
CA GLN A 25 6.52 7.54 -7.54
C GLN A 25 5.88 8.84 -8.10
N HIS A 26 6.10 9.99 -7.44
CA HIS A 26 5.61 11.28 -7.94
C HIS A 26 6.37 11.68 -9.21
N ILE A 27 5.84 11.30 -10.37
CA ILE A 27 6.43 11.55 -11.69
C ILE A 27 5.40 12.11 -12.66
N TYR A 28 5.89 12.77 -13.72
CA TYR A 28 5.07 13.09 -14.88
C TYR A 28 4.88 11.86 -15.77
N MET A 29 3.62 11.58 -16.15
CA MET A 29 3.26 10.44 -16.98
C MET A 29 3.31 10.73 -18.48
N ASN A 30 3.80 11.91 -18.88
CA ASN A 30 4.00 12.22 -20.29
C ASN A 30 5.01 11.26 -20.94
N ASN A 31 4.78 10.96 -22.21
CA ASN A 31 5.66 10.14 -23.04
C ASN A 31 5.89 8.71 -22.53
N ILE A 32 4.93 8.13 -21.81
CA ILE A 32 4.93 6.70 -21.53
C ILE A 32 4.41 5.97 -22.78
N GLN A 33 5.21 5.04 -23.32
CA GLN A 33 4.95 4.40 -24.58
C GLN A 33 3.62 3.62 -24.64
N SER A 34 3.28 2.98 -23.52
CA SER A 34 2.09 2.11 -23.44
C SER A 34 0.78 2.84 -23.20
N ILE A 35 0.82 4.15 -22.90
CA ILE A 35 -0.38 4.95 -22.66
C ILE A 35 -0.17 6.41 -23.00
N ASP A 36 -1.05 6.97 -23.81
CA ASP A 36 -0.99 8.38 -24.16
C ASP A 36 -1.69 9.26 -23.13
N PHE A 37 -1.03 9.42 -21.97
CA PHE A 37 -1.55 10.22 -20.87
C PHE A 37 -1.73 11.69 -21.27
N THR A 38 -0.87 12.23 -22.14
CA THR A 38 -0.95 13.62 -22.59
C THR A 38 -2.23 13.85 -23.40
N ASP A 39 -2.56 12.97 -24.32
CA ASP A 39 -3.80 13.08 -25.11
C ASP A 39 -5.04 12.83 -24.25
N MET A 40 -5.00 11.89 -23.31
CA MET A 40 -6.07 11.70 -22.32
C MET A 40 -6.35 13.00 -21.55
N MET A 41 -5.29 13.68 -21.06
CA MET A 41 -5.41 14.95 -20.35
C MET A 41 -5.92 16.07 -21.25
N ASN A 42 -5.44 16.17 -22.49
CA ASN A 42 -5.90 17.15 -23.45
C ASN A 42 -7.40 16.97 -23.78
N LEU A 43 -7.83 15.72 -24.01
CA LEU A 43 -9.24 15.41 -24.26
C LEU A 43 -10.12 15.83 -23.08
N TRP A 44 -9.73 15.43 -21.88
CA TRP A 44 -10.48 15.72 -20.66
C TRP A 44 -10.54 17.21 -20.34
N LEU A 45 -9.41 17.92 -20.38
CA LEU A 45 -9.36 19.34 -20.08
C LEU A 45 -10.03 20.19 -21.15
N SER A 46 -9.96 19.82 -22.43
CA SER A 46 -10.68 20.50 -23.51
C SER A 46 -12.20 20.40 -23.32
N TYR A 47 -12.69 19.23 -22.90
CA TYR A 47 -14.10 19.04 -22.59
C TYR A 47 -14.52 19.89 -21.35
N GLN A 48 -13.77 19.74 -20.23
CA GLN A 48 -14.17 20.32 -18.95
C GLN A 48 -13.94 21.84 -18.84
N LEU A 49 -12.95 22.39 -19.55
CA LEU A 49 -12.56 23.81 -19.39
C LEU A 49 -12.90 24.67 -20.60
N LEU A 50 -13.04 24.07 -21.77
CA LEU A 50 -13.26 24.81 -23.02
C LEU A 50 -14.63 24.50 -23.68
N ASP A 51 -15.46 23.69 -23.01
CA ASP A 51 -16.78 23.25 -23.50
C ASP A 51 -16.74 22.61 -24.90
N ILE A 52 -15.62 21.95 -25.25
CA ILE A 52 -15.49 21.25 -26.51
C ILE A 52 -16.15 19.88 -26.40
N ASP A 53 -17.20 19.66 -27.18
CA ASP A 53 -17.87 18.37 -27.28
C ASP A 53 -17.00 17.37 -28.08
N ASN A 54 -16.07 16.71 -27.37
CA ASN A 54 -15.12 15.75 -27.90
C ASN A 54 -15.38 14.33 -27.38
N HIS A 55 -16.52 14.10 -26.76
CA HIS A 55 -16.91 12.80 -26.17
C HIS A 55 -15.93 12.24 -25.11
N ALA A 56 -15.14 13.08 -24.44
CA ALA A 56 -14.16 12.65 -23.44
C ALA A 56 -14.78 11.80 -22.30
N PRO A 57 -15.98 12.11 -21.76
CA PRO A 57 -16.60 11.28 -20.72
C PRO A 57 -16.85 9.84 -21.16
N GLU A 58 -17.22 9.62 -22.42
CA GLU A 58 -17.54 8.30 -22.99
C GLU A 58 -16.29 7.55 -23.45
N ILE A 59 -15.32 8.25 -24.04
CA ILE A 59 -14.11 7.67 -24.60
C ILE A 59 -13.12 7.26 -23.50
N LEU A 60 -12.95 8.12 -22.47
CA LEU A 60 -11.99 7.86 -21.42
C LEU A 60 -12.60 6.93 -20.34
N PRO A 61 -11.91 5.86 -19.93
CA PRO A 61 -12.33 5.03 -18.81
C PRO A 61 -12.49 5.86 -17.53
N THR A 62 -13.41 5.45 -16.66
CA THR A 62 -13.57 6.11 -15.34
C THR A 62 -12.33 5.93 -14.50
N VAL A 63 -11.78 4.73 -14.48
CA VAL A 63 -10.55 4.39 -13.75
C VAL A 63 -9.59 3.67 -14.68
N THR A 64 -8.35 4.11 -14.72
CA THR A 64 -7.25 3.48 -15.45
C THR A 64 -6.14 3.13 -14.47
N ILE A 65 -5.72 1.86 -14.43
CA ILE A 65 -4.79 1.34 -13.45
C ILE A 65 -3.67 0.57 -14.15
N GLN A 66 -2.42 0.90 -13.83
CA GLN A 66 -1.27 0.16 -14.32
C GLN A 66 -1.13 -1.19 -13.60
N ASP A 67 -0.90 -2.27 -14.36
CA ASP A 67 -0.55 -3.57 -13.81
C ASP A 67 0.78 -3.50 -13.03
N ASN A 68 0.92 -4.25 -11.94
CA ASN A 68 2.15 -4.29 -11.15
C ASN A 68 3.11 -5.43 -11.56
N THR A 69 2.65 -6.35 -12.42
CA THR A 69 3.39 -7.57 -12.78
C THR A 69 3.78 -7.65 -14.25
N GLN A 70 3.14 -6.83 -15.10
CA GLN A 70 3.32 -6.90 -16.56
C GLN A 70 3.66 -5.52 -17.13
N GLU A 71 4.71 -5.48 -17.96
CA GLU A 71 5.07 -4.26 -18.69
C GLU A 71 3.95 -3.85 -19.65
N ALA A 72 3.79 -2.55 -19.84
CA ALA A 72 2.88 -1.95 -20.82
C ALA A 72 1.41 -2.41 -20.70
N THR A 73 0.98 -2.85 -19.52
CA THR A 73 -0.36 -3.38 -19.28
C THR A 73 -1.15 -2.44 -18.37
N TRP A 74 -2.36 -2.11 -18.80
CA TRP A 74 -3.28 -1.21 -18.11
C TRP A 74 -4.66 -1.85 -18.00
N HIS A 75 -5.27 -1.72 -16.83
CA HIS A 75 -6.63 -2.19 -16.56
C HIS A 75 -7.57 -1.00 -16.48
N THR A 76 -8.83 -1.23 -16.79
CA THR A 76 -9.89 -0.22 -16.67
C THR A 76 -11.00 -0.73 -15.78
N GLN A 77 -11.61 0.18 -15.01
CA GLN A 77 -12.74 -0.11 -14.15
C GLN A 77 -13.77 1.04 -14.25
N ASP A 78 -15.04 0.72 -14.03
CA ASP A 78 -16.11 1.71 -13.96
C ASP A 78 -16.14 2.46 -12.62
N ASP A 79 -15.65 1.81 -11.55
CA ASP A 79 -15.55 2.37 -10.19
C ASP A 79 -14.36 1.73 -9.46
N TRP A 80 -13.74 2.46 -8.54
CA TRP A 80 -12.68 1.98 -7.67
C TRP A 80 -13.09 2.19 -6.21
N LEU A 81 -12.57 1.37 -5.30
CA LEU A 81 -12.97 1.32 -3.89
C LEU A 81 -14.44 0.94 -3.72
N ASN A 82 -14.97 0.12 -4.62
CA ASN A 82 -16.37 -0.28 -4.56
C ASN A 82 -16.64 -1.09 -3.27
N PRO A 83 -17.54 -0.62 -2.38
CA PRO A 83 -17.84 -1.31 -1.13
C PRO A 83 -18.50 -2.67 -1.32
N LYS A 84 -18.99 -2.97 -2.53
CA LYS A 84 -19.61 -4.26 -2.90
C LYS A 84 -18.58 -5.31 -3.32
N ASN A 85 -17.31 -4.93 -3.51
CA ASN A 85 -16.27 -5.89 -3.83
C ASN A 85 -16.23 -7.00 -2.76
N PRO A 86 -16.04 -8.26 -3.15
CA PRO A 86 -15.82 -9.36 -2.22
C PRO A 86 -14.72 -9.03 -1.22
N ARG A 87 -14.81 -9.60 -0.02
CA ARG A 87 -13.79 -9.39 1.01
C ARG A 87 -13.32 -10.72 1.55
N GLN A 88 -12.03 -10.91 1.58
CA GLN A 88 -11.39 -12.04 2.21
C GLN A 88 -10.89 -11.62 3.60
N THR A 89 -11.20 -12.44 4.61
CA THR A 89 -10.77 -12.19 5.99
C THR A 89 -9.69 -13.19 6.37
N TYR A 90 -8.57 -12.68 6.85
CA TYR A 90 -7.51 -13.46 7.47
C TYR A 90 -7.50 -13.22 8.97
N PHE A 91 -7.29 -14.29 9.72
CA PHE A 91 -7.15 -14.27 11.18
C PHE A 91 -5.67 -14.39 11.56
N LEU A 92 -5.30 -13.71 12.62
CA LEU A 92 -3.97 -13.77 13.19
C LEU A 92 -3.93 -14.95 14.18
N ASN A 93 -3.56 -16.13 13.70
CA ASN A 93 -3.71 -17.37 14.49
C ASN A 93 -2.60 -17.58 15.51
N ASP A 94 -1.39 -17.11 15.19
CA ASP A 94 -0.21 -17.08 16.04
C ASP A 94 0.73 -15.95 15.58
N PRO A 95 1.88 -15.69 16.23
CA PRO A 95 2.78 -14.58 15.86
C PRO A 95 3.42 -14.66 14.47
N GLU A 96 3.28 -15.80 13.76
CA GLU A 96 3.93 -16.03 12.47
C GLU A 96 2.95 -16.34 11.34
N HIS A 97 1.67 -16.69 11.64
CA HIS A 97 0.75 -17.20 10.62
C HIS A 97 -0.56 -16.43 10.52
N LEU A 98 -0.91 -16.11 9.26
CA LEU A 98 -2.25 -15.68 8.84
C LEU A 98 -3.03 -16.90 8.31
N GLY A 99 -4.27 -17.05 8.74
CA GLY A 99 -5.16 -18.12 8.27
C GLY A 99 -6.50 -17.61 7.82
N LEU A 100 -7.17 -18.33 6.91
CA LEU A 100 -8.55 -18.06 6.51
C LEU A 100 -9.55 -18.55 7.57
N ASP A 101 -9.16 -19.54 8.33
CA ASP A 101 -9.93 -20.07 9.46
C ASP A 101 -9.33 -19.53 10.77
N GLN A 102 -10.19 -19.18 11.70
CA GLN A 102 -9.78 -18.76 13.03
C GLN A 102 -9.44 -19.98 13.88
N THR A 103 -8.17 -20.17 14.17
CA THR A 103 -7.67 -21.21 15.08
C THR A 103 -7.00 -20.50 16.27
N PRO A 104 -7.62 -20.56 17.48
CA PRO A 104 -7.04 -19.90 18.64
C PRO A 104 -5.82 -20.68 19.12
N THR A 105 -4.63 -20.08 19.03
CA THR A 105 -3.38 -20.70 19.50
C THR A 105 -2.67 -19.84 20.55
N THR A 106 -2.21 -18.67 20.19
CA THR A 106 -1.53 -17.75 21.11
C THR A 106 -2.38 -16.50 21.25
N PRO A 107 -2.83 -16.14 22.46
CA PRO A 107 -3.75 -15.01 22.60
C PRO A 107 -3.07 -13.66 22.37
N VAL A 108 -1.81 -13.49 22.79
CA VAL A 108 -1.11 -12.21 22.77
C VAL A 108 0.30 -12.39 22.22
N ALA A 109 0.73 -11.47 21.36
CA ALA A 109 2.10 -11.35 20.87
C ALA A 109 2.68 -9.98 21.21
N ASP A 110 3.98 -9.93 21.46
CA ASP A 110 4.69 -8.73 21.90
C ASP A 110 5.67 -8.27 20.83
N PHE A 111 5.89 -6.95 20.74
CA PHE A 111 7.03 -6.37 20.02
C PHE A 111 7.49 -5.06 20.68
N SER A 112 8.72 -4.66 20.36
CA SER A 112 9.36 -3.45 20.93
C SER A 112 9.44 -2.32 19.92
N ASP A 113 9.34 -1.09 20.37
CA ASP A 113 9.62 0.10 19.56
C ASP A 113 10.87 0.83 20.06
N ASP A 114 12.02 0.26 19.80
CA ASP A 114 13.34 0.89 19.96
C ASP A 114 14.00 1.18 18.59
N GLY A 115 13.21 1.10 17.53
CA GLY A 115 13.67 1.19 16.15
C GLY A 115 14.37 2.51 15.80
N VAL A 116 13.99 3.64 16.44
CA VAL A 116 14.67 4.93 16.24
C VAL A 116 16.12 4.88 16.75
N ALA A 117 16.36 4.24 17.89
CA ALA A 117 17.70 4.07 18.43
C ALA A 117 18.56 3.18 17.51
N MET A 118 18.00 2.10 17.00
CA MET A 118 18.68 1.21 16.06
C MET A 118 18.94 1.89 14.71
N PHE A 119 17.97 2.61 14.17
CA PHE A 119 18.09 3.41 12.93
C PHE A 119 19.28 4.38 13.02
N LYS A 120 19.38 5.14 14.12
CA LYS A 120 20.47 6.08 14.35
C LYS A 120 21.81 5.37 14.54
N LYS A 121 21.85 4.31 15.34
CA LYS A 121 23.07 3.55 15.65
C LYS A 121 23.68 2.91 14.42
N GLN A 122 22.85 2.39 13.52
CA GLN A 122 23.28 1.70 12.30
C GLN A 122 23.41 2.65 11.10
N HIS A 123 23.06 3.94 11.25
CA HIS A 123 23.09 4.94 10.17
C HIS A 123 22.30 4.53 8.94
N LEU A 124 21.13 3.90 9.14
CA LEU A 124 20.29 3.41 8.05
C LEU A 124 19.65 4.56 7.27
N SER A 125 19.42 4.35 5.98
CA SER A 125 18.44 5.12 5.23
C SER A 125 17.00 4.65 5.57
N GLU A 126 15.99 5.45 5.24
CA GLU A 126 14.59 5.06 5.41
C GLU A 126 14.24 3.80 4.59
N ALA A 127 14.86 3.65 3.41
CA ALA A 127 14.68 2.47 2.57
C ALA A 127 15.33 1.22 3.21
N ASP A 128 16.57 1.33 3.70
CA ASP A 128 17.25 0.23 4.37
C ASP A 128 16.52 -0.19 5.64
N TRP A 129 16.00 0.77 6.41
CA TRP A 129 15.21 0.50 7.59
C TRP A 129 13.91 -0.25 7.23
N GLN A 130 13.19 0.20 6.20
CA GLN A 130 11.99 -0.50 5.73
C GLN A 130 12.33 -1.91 5.25
N ASP A 131 13.42 -2.09 4.52
CA ASP A 131 13.89 -3.39 4.05
C ASP A 131 14.19 -4.34 5.22
N GLN A 132 14.83 -3.87 6.28
CA GLN A 132 15.04 -4.64 7.51
C GLN A 132 13.73 -5.09 8.17
N LEU A 133 12.68 -4.27 8.14
CA LEU A 133 11.37 -4.68 8.64
C LEU A 133 10.67 -5.71 7.72
N LEU A 134 10.96 -5.71 6.43
CA LEU A 134 10.36 -6.63 5.47
C LEU A 134 11.14 -7.96 5.40
N ALA A 135 12.46 -7.95 5.56
CA ALA A 135 13.28 -9.13 5.45
C ALA A 135 12.88 -10.20 6.50
N PRO A 136 12.59 -11.46 6.11
CA PRO A 136 12.17 -12.50 7.06
C PRO A 136 13.15 -12.70 8.22
N GLN A 137 14.44 -12.52 7.94
CA GLN A 137 15.52 -12.55 8.94
C GLN A 137 16.25 -11.21 8.94
N SER A 138 16.24 -10.52 10.08
CA SER A 138 16.90 -9.23 10.25
C SER A 138 17.16 -8.95 11.73
N ASP A 139 17.93 -7.91 12.02
CA ASP A 139 18.15 -7.41 13.38
C ASP A 139 16.89 -6.77 13.98
N PHE A 140 15.85 -6.52 13.18
CA PHE A 140 14.60 -5.88 13.57
C PHE A 140 13.45 -6.87 13.86
N THR A 141 13.73 -8.15 14.04
CA THR A 141 12.69 -9.16 14.31
C THR A 141 11.91 -8.87 15.59
N GLN A 142 12.54 -8.30 16.60
CA GLN A 142 11.88 -7.89 17.84
C GLN A 142 11.06 -6.59 17.72
N ASN A 143 11.23 -5.85 16.62
CA ASN A 143 10.56 -4.56 16.42
C ASN A 143 9.25 -4.68 15.61
N ARG A 144 8.83 -5.90 15.34
CA ARG A 144 7.65 -6.20 14.53
C ARG A 144 7.04 -7.55 14.88
N LEU A 145 5.80 -7.74 14.43
CA LEU A 145 5.23 -9.05 14.17
C LEU A 145 5.20 -9.24 12.65
N LEU A 146 5.69 -10.37 12.16
CA LEU A 146 5.61 -10.75 10.75
C LEU A 146 4.79 -12.03 10.63
N LEU A 147 3.58 -11.92 10.10
CA LEU A 147 2.68 -13.03 9.91
C LEU A 147 2.55 -13.33 8.42
N LEU A 148 2.68 -14.59 8.02
CA LEU A 148 2.59 -15.03 6.64
C LEU A 148 1.36 -15.92 6.41
N SER A 149 0.67 -15.72 5.29
CA SER A 149 -0.37 -16.65 4.84
C SER A 149 0.26 -17.93 4.26
N GLN A 150 -0.56 -18.94 4.02
CA GLN A 150 -0.17 -19.99 3.09
C GLN A 150 0.02 -19.41 1.68
N ALA A 151 0.83 -20.09 0.87
CA ALA A 151 1.00 -19.70 -0.52
C ALA A 151 -0.34 -19.72 -1.27
N GLN A 152 -0.59 -18.68 -2.04
CA GLN A 152 -1.84 -18.55 -2.80
C GLN A 152 -1.93 -19.62 -3.88
N SER A 153 -3.01 -20.37 -3.92
CA SER A 153 -3.21 -21.40 -4.96
C SER A 153 -3.52 -20.82 -6.34
N LYS A 154 -4.01 -19.60 -6.39
CA LYS A 154 -4.28 -18.80 -7.59
C LYS A 154 -3.89 -17.35 -7.37
N GLN A 155 -3.79 -16.56 -8.43
CA GLN A 155 -3.60 -15.12 -8.30
C GLN A 155 -4.71 -14.52 -7.43
N LEU A 156 -4.33 -13.61 -6.52
CA LEU A 156 -5.24 -12.80 -5.72
C LEU A 156 -5.14 -11.36 -6.19
N VAL A 157 -6.26 -10.78 -6.64
CA VAL A 157 -6.32 -9.35 -6.98
C VAL A 157 -6.85 -8.58 -5.79
N ILE A 158 -6.00 -7.80 -5.15
CA ILE A 158 -6.37 -6.89 -4.06
C ILE A 158 -6.85 -5.59 -4.70
N ASP A 159 -8.07 -5.17 -4.42
CA ASP A 159 -8.64 -3.95 -5.03
C ASP A 159 -9.43 -3.15 -4.01
N GLY A 160 -8.78 -2.17 -3.43
CA GLY A 160 -9.42 -1.28 -2.47
C GLY A 160 -8.62 -1.04 -1.20
N ARG A 161 -9.32 -0.77 -0.11
CA ARG A 161 -8.77 -0.41 1.19
C ARG A 161 -8.70 -1.63 2.11
N VAL A 162 -7.49 -2.07 2.39
CA VAL A 162 -7.23 -3.14 3.36
C VAL A 162 -7.38 -2.60 4.77
N GLN A 163 -7.94 -3.38 5.68
CA GLN A 163 -8.23 -2.99 7.06
C GLN A 163 -7.66 -4.01 8.04
N LEU A 164 -6.89 -3.56 9.00
CA LEU A 164 -6.56 -4.34 10.21
C LEU A 164 -7.51 -3.92 11.33
N LYS A 165 -8.26 -4.87 11.88
CA LYS A 165 -9.00 -4.71 13.13
C LYS A 165 -8.27 -5.49 14.20
N THR A 166 -7.88 -4.85 15.30
CA THR A 166 -7.04 -5.46 16.32
C THR A 166 -7.31 -4.87 17.69
N LYS A 167 -6.83 -5.55 18.73
CA LYS A 167 -6.68 -4.98 20.07
C LYS A 167 -5.19 -4.84 20.38
N VAL A 168 -4.79 -3.67 20.79
CA VAL A 168 -3.39 -3.35 21.10
C VAL A 168 -3.28 -2.64 22.42
N ALA A 169 -2.27 -2.98 23.19
CA ALA A 169 -1.84 -2.27 24.40
C ALA A 169 -0.42 -1.77 24.23
N VAL A 170 -0.09 -0.68 24.89
CA VAL A 170 1.28 -0.12 24.98
C VAL A 170 1.59 0.18 26.44
N ASN A 171 2.86 0.08 26.82
CA ASN A 171 3.30 0.29 28.20
C ASN A 171 3.44 1.76 28.63
N THR A 172 3.02 2.70 27.77
CA THR A 172 3.11 4.15 28.00
C THR A 172 1.77 4.83 27.72
N ASP A 173 1.71 6.15 27.92
CA ASP A 173 0.52 6.99 27.71
C ASP A 173 0.28 7.41 26.25
N ARG A 174 1.09 6.88 25.31
CA ARG A 174 0.99 7.15 23.86
C ARG A 174 1.62 6.01 23.08
N GLY A 175 1.24 5.89 21.81
CA GLY A 175 1.80 4.88 20.95
C GLY A 175 1.40 5.08 19.49
N LEU A 176 2.27 4.64 18.60
CA LEU A 176 2.03 4.56 17.16
C LEU A 176 1.82 3.09 16.80
N LEU A 177 0.87 2.83 15.93
CA LEU A 177 0.67 1.53 15.33
C LEU A 177 0.78 1.67 13.83
N SER A 178 1.70 0.95 13.24
CA SER A 178 1.90 0.91 11.80
C SER A 178 1.73 -0.50 11.26
N VAL A 179 1.28 -0.62 10.02
CA VAL A 179 1.03 -1.89 9.37
C VAL A 179 1.48 -1.82 7.92
N MET A 180 2.18 -2.86 7.47
CA MET A 180 2.49 -3.10 6.06
C MET A 180 1.83 -4.39 5.59
N LEU A 181 1.26 -4.35 4.39
CA LEU A 181 0.86 -5.53 3.63
C LEU A 181 1.94 -5.79 2.59
N VAL A 182 2.39 -7.03 2.49
CA VAL A 182 3.60 -7.39 1.73
C VAL A 182 3.33 -8.63 0.88
N ASP A 183 3.84 -8.63 -0.34
CA ASP A 183 3.90 -9.77 -1.24
C ASP A 183 5.24 -10.49 -1.03
N TYR A 184 5.22 -11.70 -0.48
CA TYR A 184 6.39 -12.57 -0.34
C TYR A 184 6.40 -13.64 -1.42
N GLY A 185 7.41 -13.57 -2.28
CA GLY A 185 7.67 -14.49 -3.39
C GLY A 185 8.74 -13.92 -4.31
N LEU A 186 9.65 -14.75 -4.77
CA LEU A 186 10.72 -14.32 -5.67
C LEU A 186 10.14 -14.00 -7.04
N PHE A 187 10.06 -12.72 -7.38
CA PHE A 187 9.43 -12.25 -8.59
C PHE A 187 10.06 -10.96 -9.12
N SER A 188 9.97 -10.72 -10.43
CA SER A 188 10.24 -9.44 -11.06
C SER A 188 8.97 -8.60 -11.08
N ARG A 189 9.04 -7.39 -10.53
CA ARG A 189 7.90 -6.46 -10.45
C ARG A 189 8.24 -5.17 -11.18
N LEU A 190 7.24 -4.42 -11.61
CA LEU A 190 7.47 -3.13 -12.25
C LEU A 190 8.24 -2.18 -11.32
N GLY A 191 9.26 -1.55 -11.87
CA GLY A 191 10.00 -0.50 -11.19
C GLY A 191 9.14 0.75 -10.99
N THR A 192 9.45 1.53 -9.96
CA THR A 192 8.74 2.78 -9.64
C THR A 192 9.22 3.99 -10.47
N THR A 193 10.25 3.81 -11.28
CA THR A 193 10.80 4.84 -12.18
C THR A 193 10.84 4.28 -13.60
N PRO A 194 10.16 4.91 -14.57
CA PRO A 194 10.18 4.43 -15.94
C PRO A 194 11.57 4.59 -16.58
N ALA A 195 11.96 3.60 -17.36
CA ALA A 195 13.21 3.61 -18.12
C ALA A 195 13.09 4.49 -19.38
N ILE A 196 14.12 5.23 -19.72
CA ILE A 196 14.20 6.02 -20.95
C ILE A 196 14.48 5.09 -22.12
N LEU A 197 13.65 5.18 -23.18
CA LEU A 197 13.78 4.42 -24.42
C LEU A 197 14.47 5.23 -25.50
N ALA A 198 15.70 5.66 -25.26
CA ALA A 198 16.41 6.65 -26.08
C ALA A 198 16.45 6.31 -27.58
N ALA A 199 16.82 5.08 -27.95
CA ALA A 199 16.89 4.67 -29.38
C ALA A 199 15.53 4.73 -30.08
N LYS A 200 14.46 4.26 -29.41
CA LYS A 200 13.11 4.29 -29.94
C LYS A 200 12.55 5.72 -29.95
N GLY A 201 12.86 6.51 -28.91
CA GLY A 201 12.48 7.91 -28.82
C GLY A 201 13.05 8.71 -30.01
N GLN A 202 14.33 8.53 -30.34
CA GLN A 202 14.96 9.17 -31.51
C GLN A 202 14.27 8.80 -32.82
N GLN A 203 13.90 7.53 -32.99
CA GLN A 203 13.17 7.10 -34.21
C GLN A 203 11.79 7.75 -34.33
N LEU A 204 11.14 8.06 -33.21
CA LEU A 204 9.81 8.68 -33.15
C LEU A 204 9.86 10.21 -33.03
N GLY A 205 11.06 10.82 -33.04
CA GLY A 205 11.22 12.28 -32.98
C GLY A 205 11.32 12.88 -31.58
N TYR A 206 11.44 12.07 -30.52
CA TYR A 206 11.70 12.55 -29.16
C TYR A 206 13.19 12.88 -29.01
N HIS A 207 13.54 14.16 -28.94
CA HIS A 207 14.94 14.63 -28.94
C HIS A 207 15.33 15.43 -27.71
N TRP A 208 14.38 15.72 -26.83
CA TRP A 208 14.58 16.62 -25.70
C TRP A 208 14.68 15.84 -24.39
N ARG A 209 15.60 16.25 -23.53
CA ARG A 209 15.87 15.59 -22.24
C ARG A 209 14.64 15.36 -21.35
N TYR A 210 13.61 16.20 -21.46
CA TYR A 210 12.36 16.11 -20.68
C TYR A 210 11.23 15.44 -21.45
N ASP A 211 11.41 15.24 -22.74
CA ASP A 211 10.42 14.62 -23.65
C ASP A 211 10.87 13.25 -24.15
N ASP A 212 11.82 12.63 -23.44
CA ASP A 212 12.24 11.28 -23.77
C ASP A 212 11.08 10.29 -23.67
N LEU A 213 10.98 9.43 -24.69
CA LEU A 213 10.06 8.29 -24.62
C LEU A 213 10.46 7.37 -23.47
N LYS A 214 9.50 6.96 -22.66
CA LYS A 214 9.72 6.18 -21.44
C LYS A 214 8.80 4.97 -21.40
N GLU A 215 9.16 3.97 -20.62
CA GLU A 215 8.27 2.85 -20.28
C GLU A 215 8.66 2.26 -18.93
N PHE A 216 7.67 1.82 -18.16
CA PHE A 216 7.91 1.05 -16.96
C PHE A 216 8.42 -0.35 -17.32
N LYS A 217 9.51 -0.75 -16.71
CA LYS A 217 10.18 -2.02 -16.95
C LYS A 217 10.18 -2.88 -15.69
N LEU A 218 10.14 -4.19 -15.90
CA LEU A 218 10.35 -5.14 -14.82
C LEU A 218 11.77 -4.96 -14.26
N GLY A 219 11.83 -4.86 -12.94
CA GLY A 219 13.09 -4.78 -12.19
C GLY A 219 13.76 -6.15 -12.02
N ALA A 220 14.84 -6.19 -11.24
CA ALA A 220 15.46 -7.43 -10.82
C ALA A 220 14.50 -8.28 -9.96
N LEU A 221 14.78 -9.59 -9.88
CA LEU A 221 14.08 -10.46 -8.96
C LEU A 221 14.23 -9.95 -7.52
N SER A 222 13.14 -9.82 -6.81
CA SER A 222 13.12 -9.47 -5.39
C SER A 222 12.30 -10.50 -4.60
N PRO A 223 12.70 -10.84 -3.37
CA PRO A 223 12.01 -11.86 -2.57
C PRO A 223 10.69 -11.37 -1.97
N TYR A 224 10.48 -10.07 -1.90
CA TYR A 224 9.27 -9.45 -1.39
C TYR A 224 9.05 -8.06 -1.99
N GLN A 225 7.81 -7.56 -1.86
CA GLN A 225 7.41 -6.21 -2.27
C GLN A 225 6.38 -5.66 -1.30
N LEU A 226 6.59 -4.44 -0.82
CA LEU A 226 5.56 -3.70 -0.11
C LEU A 226 4.37 -3.44 -1.04
N ILE A 227 3.17 -3.85 -0.63
CA ILE A 227 1.92 -3.60 -1.36
C ILE A 227 1.34 -2.25 -0.91
N THR A 228 1.08 -2.11 0.37
CA THR A 228 0.50 -0.91 0.97
C THR A 228 0.80 -0.83 2.45
N LYS A 229 0.66 0.36 3.03
CA LYS A 229 0.85 0.58 4.47
C LYS A 229 -0.16 1.57 5.04
N GLY A 230 -0.30 1.54 6.36
CA GLY A 230 -1.14 2.45 7.12
C GLY A 230 -0.58 2.72 8.52
N HIS A 231 -1.00 3.83 9.11
CA HIS A 231 -0.50 4.31 10.41
C HIS A 231 -1.64 4.84 11.26
N LEU A 232 -1.55 4.63 12.57
CA LEU A 232 -2.51 5.11 13.55
C LEU A 232 -1.77 5.61 14.79
N ASN A 233 -2.11 6.80 15.26
CA ASN A 233 -1.75 7.24 16.60
C ASN A 233 -2.85 6.77 17.58
N LEU A 234 -2.50 6.01 18.60
CA LEU A 234 -3.44 5.48 19.59
C LEU A 234 -4.19 6.58 20.34
N GLN A 235 -3.62 7.77 20.48
CA GLN A 235 -4.29 8.94 21.04
C GLN A 235 -5.36 9.53 20.09
N ASN A 236 -5.37 9.14 18.82
CA ASN A 236 -6.34 9.57 17.82
C ASN A 236 -7.11 8.38 17.21
N ARG A 237 -7.28 7.28 17.99
CA ARG A 237 -7.78 5.98 17.51
C ARG A 237 -9.20 6.03 16.93
N HIS A 238 -10.04 6.97 17.36
CA HIS A 238 -11.39 7.12 16.84
C HIS A 238 -11.56 8.35 15.95
N ASN A 239 -10.75 9.40 16.16
CA ASN A 239 -10.87 10.66 15.43
C ASN A 239 -9.52 11.37 15.32
N SER A 240 -9.09 11.67 14.10
CA SER A 240 -7.81 12.35 13.82
C SER A 240 -7.69 13.75 14.46
N TYR A 241 -8.79 14.38 14.81
CA TYR A 241 -8.83 15.75 15.36
C TYR A 241 -9.04 15.79 16.88
N GLN A 242 -9.23 14.64 17.52
CA GLN A 242 -9.49 14.55 18.95
C GLN A 242 -8.43 13.67 19.62
N THR A 243 -7.82 14.19 20.67
CA THR A 243 -6.85 13.45 21.47
C THR A 243 -7.58 12.72 22.61
N GLU A 244 -7.36 11.41 22.70
CA GLU A 244 -7.87 10.55 23.75
C GLU A 244 -6.73 10.06 24.64
N THR A 245 -7.04 9.79 25.90
CA THR A 245 -6.06 9.18 26.81
C THR A 245 -5.73 7.75 26.42
N VAL A 246 -4.49 7.39 26.63
CA VAL A 246 -3.99 6.02 26.52
C VAL A 246 -3.45 5.65 27.90
N ASP A 247 -4.05 4.63 28.51
CA ASP A 247 -3.60 4.10 29.82
C ASP A 247 -2.63 2.94 29.59
N ALA A 248 -1.47 3.02 30.18
CA ALA A 248 -0.42 2.01 30.04
C ALA A 248 -0.93 0.59 30.35
N GLY A 249 -0.67 -0.35 29.44
CA GLY A 249 -1.08 -1.75 29.58
C GLY A 249 -2.57 -2.04 29.31
N THR A 250 -3.36 -1.02 28.96
CA THR A 250 -4.77 -1.20 28.61
C THR A 250 -4.92 -1.53 27.15
N PHE A 251 -5.69 -2.59 26.84
CA PHE A 251 -6.01 -2.98 25.46
C PHE A 251 -7.12 -2.12 24.88
N TYR A 252 -6.83 -1.49 23.75
CA TYR A 252 -7.79 -0.72 22.96
C TYR A 252 -8.12 -1.42 21.67
N GLU A 253 -9.42 -1.50 21.35
CA GLU A 253 -9.86 -1.91 20.02
C GLU A 253 -9.59 -0.79 19.03
N VAL A 254 -8.90 -1.12 17.93
CA VAL A 254 -8.58 -0.17 16.88
C VAL A 254 -8.86 -0.76 15.51
N GLN A 255 -9.25 0.11 14.58
CA GLN A 255 -9.27 -0.20 13.17
C GLN A 255 -8.25 0.69 12.48
N LEU A 256 -7.32 0.07 11.78
CA LEU A 256 -6.32 0.75 10.98
C LEU A 256 -6.58 0.45 9.50
N ASP A 257 -6.86 1.50 8.75
CA ASP A 257 -7.06 1.45 7.32
C ASP A 257 -5.73 1.70 6.60
N LEU A 258 -5.32 0.77 5.73
CA LEU A 258 -4.15 0.95 4.89
C LEU A 258 -4.49 1.85 3.69
N GLN A 259 -3.47 2.40 3.04
CA GLN A 259 -3.68 3.15 1.80
C GLN A 259 -4.35 2.24 0.75
N PRO A 260 -5.38 2.73 0.05
CA PRO A 260 -6.03 1.95 -0.99
C PRO A 260 -5.05 1.54 -2.08
N THR A 261 -5.22 0.34 -2.59
CA THR A 261 -4.33 -0.22 -3.61
C THR A 261 -5.10 -1.08 -4.60
N HIS A 262 -4.52 -1.25 -5.79
CA HIS A 262 -4.85 -2.30 -6.73
C HIS A 262 -3.56 -3.10 -6.94
N TYR A 263 -3.57 -4.39 -6.65
CA TYR A 263 -2.37 -5.21 -6.69
C TYR A 263 -2.65 -6.66 -7.04
N HIS A 264 -1.90 -7.19 -7.98
CA HIS A 264 -1.93 -8.58 -8.39
C HIS A 264 -0.87 -9.37 -7.61
N LEU A 265 -1.31 -10.16 -6.63
CA LEU A 265 -0.47 -11.11 -5.90
C LEU A 265 -0.45 -12.43 -6.67
N ALA A 266 0.71 -12.87 -7.11
CA ALA A 266 0.83 -14.05 -7.97
C ALA A 266 0.50 -15.36 -7.24
N ALA A 267 0.09 -16.38 -8.00
CA ALA A 267 -0.01 -17.75 -7.47
C ALA A 267 1.36 -18.22 -6.96
N GLY A 268 1.37 -18.98 -5.88
CA GLY A 268 2.59 -19.44 -5.19
C GLY A 268 3.20 -18.41 -4.23
N HIS A 269 2.78 -17.15 -4.25
CA HIS A 269 3.24 -16.14 -3.32
C HIS A 269 2.45 -16.17 -2.00
N GLN A 270 3.05 -15.65 -0.94
CA GLN A 270 2.42 -15.51 0.37
C GLN A 270 2.09 -14.04 0.64
N LEU A 271 0.92 -13.82 1.22
CA LEU A 271 0.59 -12.53 1.77
C LEU A 271 1.25 -12.39 3.14
N GLY A 272 1.95 -11.30 3.38
CA GLY A 272 2.55 -10.97 4.66
C GLY A 272 1.91 -9.75 5.30
N LEU A 273 1.71 -9.82 6.60
CA LEU A 273 1.29 -8.72 7.46
C LEU A 273 2.44 -8.39 8.41
N VAL A 274 2.95 -7.17 8.33
CA VAL A 274 3.96 -6.65 9.26
C VAL A 274 3.28 -5.64 10.17
N ILE A 275 3.25 -5.92 11.48
CA ILE A 275 2.74 -5.00 12.50
C ILE A 275 3.95 -4.44 13.26
N TYR A 276 4.08 -3.13 13.34
CA TYR A 276 5.20 -2.43 13.98
C TYR A 276 4.73 -1.07 14.53
N ALA A 277 5.59 -0.29 15.13
CA ALA A 277 5.21 1.01 15.67
C ALA A 277 5.70 2.18 14.80
N THR A 278 6.87 2.73 15.08
CA THR A 278 7.40 3.91 14.38
C THR A 278 7.78 3.59 12.92
N ASP A 279 7.26 4.36 11.98
CA ASP A 279 7.69 4.35 10.58
C ASP A 279 8.65 5.50 10.31
N MET A 280 9.91 5.20 9.95
CA MET A 280 10.96 6.21 9.78
C MET A 280 10.68 7.19 8.62
N GLY A 281 9.88 6.80 7.65
CA GLY A 281 9.52 7.66 6.51
C GLY A 281 8.21 8.44 6.71
N MET A 282 7.32 8.01 7.61
CA MET A 282 5.93 8.46 7.62
C MET A 282 5.41 8.95 8.98
N THR A 283 6.04 8.59 10.09
CA THR A 283 5.57 8.95 11.43
C THR A 283 6.56 9.82 12.19
N LEU A 284 6.13 10.36 13.32
CA LEU A 284 7.06 11.03 14.25
C LEU A 284 8.06 10.00 14.79
N ARG A 285 9.33 10.41 14.93
CA ARG A 285 10.44 9.58 15.40
C ARG A 285 10.71 9.88 16.87
N GLU A 286 9.87 9.35 17.74
CA GLU A 286 10.09 9.50 19.19
C GLU A 286 11.17 8.53 19.67
N GLU A 287 12.04 8.97 20.56
CA GLU A 287 13.13 8.15 21.12
C GLU A 287 12.68 7.31 22.33
N GLN A 288 11.40 7.03 22.43
CA GLN A 288 10.87 6.20 23.51
C GLN A 288 11.05 4.72 23.18
N GLN A 289 11.32 3.93 24.21
CA GLN A 289 11.31 2.47 24.12
C GLN A 289 9.94 1.97 24.58
N ASN A 290 9.03 1.83 23.66
CA ASN A 290 7.70 1.32 23.94
C ASN A 290 7.65 -0.20 23.76
N GLN A 291 6.85 -0.87 24.60
CA GLN A 291 6.52 -2.28 24.45
C GLN A 291 5.05 -2.38 24.07
N TYR A 292 4.77 -3.12 23.03
CA TYR A 292 3.43 -3.34 22.51
C TYR A 292 3.00 -4.77 22.72
N GLN A 293 1.70 -4.93 22.96
CA GLN A 293 1.01 -6.21 23.01
C GLN A 293 -0.15 -6.20 22.03
N VAL A 294 -0.26 -7.23 21.21
CA VAL A 294 -1.34 -7.40 20.22
C VAL A 294 -2.14 -8.65 20.59
N ASP A 295 -3.44 -8.50 20.81
CA ASP A 295 -4.37 -9.62 21.00
C ASP A 295 -4.66 -10.23 19.63
N LEU A 296 -3.97 -11.32 19.32
CA LEU A 296 -4.10 -12.01 18.03
C LEU A 296 -5.49 -12.64 17.87
N GLY A 297 -6.06 -13.18 18.96
CA GLY A 297 -7.38 -13.82 18.94
C GLY A 297 -8.52 -12.85 18.61
N ALA A 298 -8.36 -11.56 18.94
CA ALA A 298 -9.29 -10.50 18.60
C ALA A 298 -8.99 -9.81 17.27
N SER A 299 -7.91 -10.22 16.57
CA SER A 299 -7.40 -9.52 15.39
C SER A 299 -7.77 -10.20 14.08
N ARG A 300 -8.05 -9.37 13.07
CA ARG A 300 -8.35 -9.82 11.70
C ARG A 300 -7.93 -8.80 10.67
N LEU A 301 -7.42 -9.29 9.57
CA LEU A 301 -7.10 -8.53 8.38
C LEU A 301 -8.20 -8.73 7.33
N VAL A 302 -8.81 -7.65 6.86
CA VAL A 302 -9.89 -7.68 5.87
C VAL A 302 -9.36 -7.08 4.56
N ILE A 303 -9.40 -7.86 3.49
CA ILE A 303 -8.84 -7.52 2.19
C ILE A 303 -9.97 -7.51 1.16
N PRO A 304 -10.26 -6.36 0.53
CA PRO A 304 -11.15 -6.32 -0.63
C PRO A 304 -10.46 -6.94 -1.83
N THR A 305 -11.20 -7.75 -2.60
CA THR A 305 -10.68 -8.51 -3.73
C THR A 305 -11.53 -8.32 -4.98
N LEU A 306 -10.93 -8.55 -6.15
CA LEU A 306 -11.66 -8.84 -7.38
C LEU A 306 -11.59 -10.34 -7.66
N ASP A 307 -12.66 -10.88 -8.28
CA ASP A 307 -12.77 -12.29 -8.67
C ASP A 307 -11.87 -12.62 -9.89
#